data_02a911ae43814fa585c774862ce49312
#
_entry.id   02a911ae43814fa585c774862ce49312
#
_cell.length_a   1.000
_cell.length_b   1.000
_cell.length_c   1.000
_cell.angle_alpha   90.00
_cell.angle_beta   90.00
_cell.angle_gamma   90.00
#
_symmetry.space_group_name_H-M   'P 1'
#
loop_
_entity.id
_entity.type
_entity.pdbx_description
1 polymer ?
#
loop_
_entity_poly.entity_id
_entity_poly.type
_entity_poly.pdbx_seq_one_letter_code
_entity_poly.pdbx_strand_id
1 'polypeptide(L)'
;MFILLIPITCVAHPGRTDSQGGHHDYKNKSGLGSYHYHHGMGPHLHPGGVCPYGGANVTIPSDSDTAYKSEESNSQTAPGGTTEAVPNTAKDVPKRPKINLSDPPTTLNVGEKKELSINTQNTGISALRVSSSNDSVIRVEDTKLYAEGAGSAIINIKCGNAETSFEVNVREVEIEELNFSNEEIKVQLNHCVTARPNIYPMNATKKELRYTSEDENIATVKDGEIYGNAVGETEIQAEAMNGITAKLKVKVYEVFPEKIETNSENIKLEMGDSFSLDIKILPENANNKKYTTEVKNSEVATIDLDQVVTSVNDGETELVIKTDNELIKKIPIQVYHIPVEHIDIIDSKIDYIFSNIVSDKSSIILSSKISPQNATFQDTEWLSSNDNIIQVKGDKFVINGVGKVTLSVNTYDNVQDSITIIVVNIPTIIISVVVILLVGITICAIVYANKGTSLRK
;
A
#
# COMPACT_ATOMS: atom_id res chain seq x y z
N MET A 1 -7.04 -16.15 -26.35
CA MET A 1 -6.41 -15.23 -25.40
C MET A 1 -7.08 -15.49 -24.06
N PHE A 2 -6.45 -16.28 -23.19
CA PHE A 2 -6.99 -16.65 -21.88
C PHE A 2 -6.84 -15.44 -20.96
N ILE A 3 -7.95 -14.85 -20.56
CA ILE A 3 -7.97 -13.85 -19.49
C ILE A 3 -7.94 -14.61 -18.18
N LEU A 4 -6.82 -14.52 -17.48
CA LEU A 4 -6.64 -15.04 -16.12
C LEU A 4 -7.41 -14.11 -15.17
N LEU A 5 -8.62 -14.53 -14.77
CA LEU A 5 -9.35 -13.91 -13.66
C LEU A 5 -8.59 -14.21 -12.37
N ILE A 6 -7.82 -13.23 -11.90
CA ILE A 6 -7.25 -13.26 -10.56
C ILE A 6 -8.36 -12.82 -9.60
N PRO A 7 -8.81 -13.65 -8.65
CA PRO A 7 -9.75 -13.21 -7.63
C PRO A 7 -9.03 -12.21 -6.73
N ILE A 8 -9.45 -10.96 -6.77
CA ILE A 8 -9.05 -9.97 -5.76
C ILE A 8 -9.81 -10.32 -4.49
N THR A 9 -9.17 -11.09 -3.63
CA THR A 9 -9.64 -11.28 -2.25
C THR A 9 -9.61 -9.92 -1.55
N CYS A 10 -10.74 -9.55 -0.94
CA CYS A 10 -10.83 -8.42 -0.03
C CYS A 10 -9.78 -8.63 1.07
N VAL A 11 -8.68 -7.89 1.01
CA VAL A 11 -7.50 -8.15 1.82
C VAL A 11 -7.75 -7.60 3.22
N ALA A 12 -7.95 -8.52 4.18
CA ALA A 12 -7.69 -8.21 5.58
C ALA A 12 -6.28 -7.61 5.67
N HIS A 13 -6.13 -6.46 6.34
CA HIS A 13 -4.83 -5.80 6.49
C HIS A 13 -3.77 -6.78 7.03
N PRO A 14 -2.52 -6.71 6.55
CA PRO A 14 -1.51 -7.69 6.90
C PRO A 14 -1.10 -7.55 8.37
N GLY A 15 -1.43 -8.56 9.17
CA GLY A 15 -0.95 -8.76 10.53
C GLY A 15 -0.77 -10.25 10.78
N ARG A 16 0.37 -10.65 11.36
CA ARG A 16 0.54 -12.02 11.85
C ARG A 16 -0.36 -12.21 13.07
N THR A 17 -1.27 -13.16 13.01
CA THR A 17 -2.08 -13.57 14.15
C THR A 17 -1.21 -14.37 15.15
N ASP A 18 -1.49 -14.18 16.44
CA ASP A 18 -0.91 -14.98 17.52
C ASP A 18 -1.53 -16.38 17.62
N SER A 19 -1.14 -17.15 18.62
CA SER A 19 -1.64 -18.49 18.86
C SER A 19 -3.14 -18.57 19.19
N GLN A 20 -3.77 -17.43 19.47
CA GLN A 20 -5.22 -17.31 19.76
C GLN A 20 -6.01 -16.82 18.55
N GLY A 21 -5.35 -16.60 17.40
CA GLY A 21 -5.97 -16.15 16.17
C GLY A 21 -6.26 -14.64 16.10
N GLY A 22 -5.66 -13.85 17.00
CA GLY A 22 -5.77 -12.39 17.04
C GLY A 22 -4.43 -11.69 16.77
N HIS A 23 -4.46 -10.36 16.66
CA HIS A 23 -3.26 -9.54 16.62
C HIS A 23 -3.50 -8.11 17.10
N HIS A 24 -2.39 -7.41 17.41
CA HIS A 24 -2.46 -5.99 17.80
C HIS A 24 -2.61 -5.07 16.59
N ASP A 25 -3.60 -4.18 16.65
CA ASP A 25 -3.82 -3.08 15.71
C ASP A 25 -3.51 -1.74 16.38
N TYR A 26 -2.22 -1.44 16.55
CA TYR A 26 -1.75 -0.23 17.25
C TYR A 26 -2.22 1.09 16.61
N LYS A 27 -2.66 1.06 15.37
CA LYS A 27 -3.19 2.23 14.63
C LYS A 27 -4.71 2.22 14.52
N ASN A 28 -5.36 1.22 15.11
CA ASN A 28 -6.83 1.01 15.05
C ASN A 28 -7.41 1.13 13.63
N LYS A 29 -6.71 0.56 12.65
CA LYS A 29 -7.16 0.57 11.24
C LYS A 29 -8.44 -0.23 11.00
N SER A 30 -8.71 -1.22 11.84
CA SER A 30 -9.94 -2.01 11.81
C SER A 30 -11.14 -1.29 12.43
N GLY A 31 -10.92 -0.22 13.22
CA GLY A 31 -11.95 0.44 14.01
C GLY A 31 -12.42 -0.34 15.26
N LEU A 32 -11.79 -1.49 15.56
CA LEU A 32 -12.19 -2.40 16.65
C LEU A 32 -11.30 -2.31 17.90
N GLY A 33 -10.40 -1.31 17.98
CA GLY A 33 -9.47 -1.12 19.08
C GLY A 33 -8.08 -1.68 18.81
N SER A 34 -7.26 -1.70 19.86
CA SER A 34 -5.83 -2.07 19.75
C SER A 34 -5.56 -3.56 19.58
N TYR A 35 -6.56 -4.41 19.75
CA TYR A 35 -6.47 -5.86 19.56
C TYR A 35 -7.80 -6.45 19.10
N HIS A 36 -7.78 -7.32 18.07
CA HIS A 36 -8.95 -8.01 17.54
C HIS A 36 -8.58 -9.36 16.93
N TYR A 37 -9.58 -10.19 16.57
CA TYR A 37 -9.43 -11.56 16.09
C TYR A 37 -9.81 -11.68 14.62
N HIS A 38 -9.31 -12.72 13.92
CA HIS A 38 -9.61 -12.99 12.52
C HIS A 38 -10.15 -14.41 12.24
N HIS A 39 -9.64 -15.45 12.88
CA HIS A 39 -10.05 -16.86 12.69
C HIS A 39 -10.48 -17.26 11.26
N GLY A 40 -9.82 -16.68 10.24
CA GLY A 40 -10.20 -16.87 8.84
C GLY A 40 -11.38 -16.03 8.33
N MET A 41 -11.87 -15.07 9.14
CA MET A 41 -12.93 -14.13 8.82
C MET A 41 -12.46 -12.69 8.97
N GLY A 42 -13.33 -11.70 8.68
CA GLY A 42 -13.03 -10.30 8.92
C GLY A 42 -12.72 -9.98 10.38
N PRO A 43 -12.12 -8.80 10.68
CA PRO A 43 -11.77 -8.39 12.05
C PRO A 43 -13.01 -8.36 12.95
N HIS A 44 -12.93 -8.94 14.17
CA HIS A 44 -14.02 -8.97 15.15
C HIS A 44 -13.51 -9.01 16.60
N LEU A 45 -14.38 -8.75 17.57
CA LEU A 45 -14.09 -8.79 19.00
C LEU A 45 -14.73 -10.03 19.65
N HIS A 46 -14.07 -10.55 20.70
CA HIS A 46 -14.60 -11.61 21.56
C HIS A 46 -15.05 -11.02 22.90
N PRO A 47 -16.33 -10.65 23.09
CA PRO A 47 -16.84 -10.24 24.38
C PRO A 47 -16.69 -11.38 25.41
N GLY A 48 -15.93 -11.16 26.47
CA GLY A 48 -15.69 -12.17 27.52
C GLY A 48 -14.57 -13.17 27.23
N GLY A 49 -13.79 -13.01 26.16
CA GLY A 49 -12.59 -13.83 25.86
C GLY A 49 -12.90 -15.23 25.32
N VAL A 50 -14.16 -15.56 25.00
CA VAL A 50 -14.56 -16.83 24.42
C VAL A 50 -14.88 -16.64 22.93
N CYS A 51 -14.19 -17.42 22.06
CA CYS A 51 -14.48 -17.40 20.62
C CYS A 51 -15.75 -18.19 20.30
N PRO A 52 -16.82 -17.57 19.80
CA PRO A 52 -18.05 -18.28 19.44
C PRO A 52 -17.90 -19.19 18.20
N TYR A 53 -16.76 -19.11 17.51
CA TYR A 53 -16.45 -19.88 16.29
C TYR A 53 -15.34 -20.91 16.47
N GLY A 54 -14.97 -21.23 17.71
CA GLY A 54 -13.95 -22.21 18.06
C GLY A 54 -14.47 -23.66 17.95
N GLY A 55 -14.59 -24.13 16.74
CA GLY A 55 -14.81 -25.54 16.42
C GLY A 55 -13.69 -26.05 15.55
N ALA A 56 -12.55 -26.40 16.16
CA ALA A 56 -11.56 -27.21 15.47
C ALA A 56 -10.75 -28.02 16.49
N ASN A 57 -10.86 -29.33 16.37
CA ASN A 57 -10.05 -30.36 17.00
C ASN A 57 -8.61 -29.90 17.29
N VAL A 58 -8.29 -29.79 18.57
CA VAL A 58 -6.93 -29.91 19.04
C VAL A 58 -6.82 -31.31 19.68
N THR A 59 -6.27 -32.26 18.96
CA THR A 59 -5.73 -33.50 19.51
C THR A 59 -4.55 -33.16 20.41
N ILE A 60 -4.73 -33.39 21.70
CA ILE A 60 -3.63 -33.42 22.68
C ILE A 60 -3.10 -34.84 22.71
N PRO A 61 -1.80 -35.09 22.61
CA PRO A 61 -1.23 -36.45 22.76
C PRO A 61 -1.34 -36.90 24.19
N SER A 62 -1.88 -38.10 24.35
CA SER A 62 -1.84 -38.85 25.60
C SER A 62 -0.43 -39.38 25.84
N ASP A 63 0.12 -39.12 27.00
CA ASP A 63 1.24 -39.94 27.50
C ASP A 63 0.91 -40.56 28.87
N SER A 64 1.01 -41.87 28.82
CA SER A 64 1.46 -42.87 29.77
C SER A 64 0.72 -43.14 31.07
N ASP A 65 0.21 -44.38 31.08
CA ASP A 65 0.42 -45.43 32.07
C ASP A 65 0.05 -45.23 33.55
N THR A 66 -1.00 -45.91 33.95
CA THR A 66 -0.77 -47.07 34.87
C THR A 66 -2.02 -47.91 35.00
N ALA A 67 -1.83 -49.20 34.74
CA ALA A 67 -2.77 -50.29 34.95
C ALA A 67 -2.93 -50.60 36.44
N TYR A 68 -4.16 -50.93 36.87
CA TYR A 68 -4.33 -51.95 37.94
C TYR A 68 -5.61 -52.75 37.71
N LYS A 69 -5.37 -54.04 37.81
CA LYS A 69 -6.13 -55.26 37.60
C LYS A 69 -7.46 -55.34 38.36
N SER A 70 -8.36 -56.04 37.66
CA SER A 70 -9.48 -56.85 38.17
C SER A 70 -9.12 -57.81 39.29
N GLU A 71 -10.04 -58.02 40.21
CA GLU A 71 -10.26 -59.37 40.77
C GLU A 71 -11.72 -59.57 41.15
N GLU A 72 -12.28 -60.68 40.60
CA GLU A 72 -13.49 -61.38 41.00
C GLU A 72 -13.23 -62.16 42.30
N SER A 73 -14.27 -62.41 43.10
CA SER A 73 -14.63 -63.70 43.68
C SER A 73 -15.80 -63.46 44.63
N ASN A 74 -16.90 -64.05 44.42
CA ASN A 74 -17.43 -65.42 44.57
C ASN A 74 -17.71 -65.82 45.99
N SER A 75 -19.02 -66.06 46.20
CA SER A 75 -19.74 -67.16 46.87
C SER A 75 -19.67 -67.38 48.40
N GLN A 76 -20.81 -67.59 48.89
CA GLN A 76 -21.35 -68.74 49.56
C GLN A 76 -21.86 -68.63 51.03
N THR A 77 -23.14 -68.96 51.11
CA THR A 77 -23.83 -69.85 52.06
C THR A 77 -24.05 -69.46 53.52
N ALA A 78 -25.33 -69.53 53.82
CA ALA A 78 -25.97 -69.67 55.13
C ALA A 78 -25.48 -70.90 55.98
N PRO A 79 -25.91 -71.17 57.21
CA PRO A 79 -27.29 -71.06 57.75
C PRO A 79 -27.41 -70.77 59.26
N GLY A 80 -28.66 -70.73 59.74
CA GLY A 80 -29.12 -71.25 61.03
C GLY A 80 -29.51 -70.32 62.12
N GLY A 81 -30.78 -70.17 62.32
CA GLY A 81 -31.61 -70.50 63.46
C GLY A 81 -31.50 -69.62 64.74
N THR A 82 -32.54 -69.00 65.11
CA THR A 82 -33.49 -69.36 66.19
C THR A 82 -34.47 -68.25 66.43
N THR A 83 -35.67 -68.67 66.66
CA THR A 83 -36.90 -67.99 67.08
C THR A 83 -36.70 -67.28 68.43
N GLU A 84 -37.25 -66.00 68.50
CA GLU A 84 -38.02 -65.53 69.66
C GLU A 84 -39.02 -64.47 69.30
N ALA A 85 -40.13 -64.45 69.93
CA ALA A 85 -41.39 -63.80 69.57
C ALA A 85 -41.56 -62.40 70.19
N VAL A 86 -42.11 -61.49 69.38
CA VAL A 86 -43.11 -60.47 69.56
C VAL A 86 -43.02 -59.44 70.70
N PRO A 87 -43.20 -58.15 70.46
CA PRO A 87 -44.53 -57.62 70.39
C PRO A 87 -44.83 -56.67 69.20
N ASN A 88 -46.08 -56.74 68.80
CA ASN A 88 -46.82 -56.04 67.79
C ASN A 88 -46.81 -54.54 68.07
N THR A 89 -45.99 -53.76 67.36
CA THR A 89 -46.21 -52.34 67.15
C THR A 89 -46.54 -52.19 65.69
N ALA A 90 -47.69 -51.57 65.41
CA ALA A 90 -48.15 -51.20 64.07
C ALA A 90 -47.02 -50.55 63.30
N LYS A 91 -46.38 -51.28 62.38
CA LYS A 91 -45.41 -50.69 61.43
C LYS A 91 -46.22 -49.72 60.58
N ASP A 92 -45.94 -48.39 60.77
CA ASP A 92 -46.24 -47.38 59.76
C ASP A 92 -45.63 -47.90 58.44
N VAL A 93 -46.49 -48.35 57.54
CA VAL A 93 -46.08 -48.73 56.19
C VAL A 93 -45.54 -47.47 55.53
N PRO A 94 -44.27 -47.41 55.18
CA PRO A 94 -43.73 -46.21 54.56
C PRO A 94 -44.57 -45.90 53.34
N LYS A 95 -45.22 -44.72 53.33
CA LYS A 95 -45.99 -44.24 52.19
C LYS A 95 -45.05 -44.15 51.00
N ARG A 96 -45.38 -44.84 49.89
CA ARG A 96 -44.56 -44.86 48.68
C ARG A 96 -44.38 -43.44 48.14
N PRO A 97 -43.16 -43.08 47.70
CA PRO A 97 -42.91 -41.81 47.03
C PRO A 97 -43.85 -41.64 45.83
N LYS A 98 -44.33 -40.41 45.60
CA LYS A 98 -45.11 -40.04 44.43
C LYS A 98 -44.50 -38.81 43.78
N ILE A 99 -44.47 -38.79 42.46
CA ILE A 99 -44.09 -37.63 41.62
C ILE A 99 -45.36 -37.09 40.99
N ASN A 100 -45.67 -35.83 41.25
CA ASN A 100 -46.76 -35.09 40.58
C ASN A 100 -46.11 -34.07 39.66
N LEU A 101 -46.27 -34.25 38.37
CA LEU A 101 -45.77 -33.36 37.34
C LEU A 101 -46.95 -32.51 36.83
N SER A 102 -46.83 -31.20 36.88
CA SER A 102 -47.84 -30.27 36.38
C SER A 102 -47.41 -29.77 35.02
N ASP A 103 -48.30 -29.92 34.03
CA ASP A 103 -48.16 -29.39 32.67
C ASP A 103 -46.80 -29.63 31.99
N PRO A 104 -46.42 -30.93 31.78
CA PRO A 104 -45.19 -31.24 31.05
C PRO A 104 -45.30 -30.74 29.59
N PRO A 105 -44.21 -30.13 29.05
CA PRO A 105 -44.24 -29.75 27.66
C PRO A 105 -44.26 -30.97 26.75
N THR A 106 -45.06 -30.94 25.70
CA THR A 106 -45.06 -31.95 24.64
C THR A 106 -44.28 -31.52 23.43
N THR A 107 -44.10 -30.21 23.28
CA THR A 107 -43.36 -29.58 22.18
C THR A 107 -42.60 -28.38 22.70
N LEU A 108 -41.39 -28.20 22.21
CA LEU A 108 -40.54 -27.02 22.40
C LEU A 108 -39.94 -26.65 21.07
N ASN A 109 -39.50 -25.40 20.92
CA ASN A 109 -38.71 -24.97 19.78
C ASN A 109 -37.21 -24.97 20.15
N VAL A 110 -36.33 -25.20 19.20
CA VAL A 110 -34.89 -25.11 19.41
C VAL A 110 -34.54 -23.75 20.04
N GLY A 111 -33.71 -23.78 21.08
CA GLY A 111 -33.32 -22.60 21.88
C GLY A 111 -34.29 -22.25 22.99
N GLU A 112 -35.45 -22.91 23.07
CA GLU A 112 -36.44 -22.66 24.12
C GLU A 112 -36.01 -23.32 25.44
N LYS A 113 -36.41 -22.70 26.57
CA LYS A 113 -36.14 -23.19 27.92
C LYS A 113 -37.45 -23.38 28.64
N LYS A 114 -37.61 -24.51 29.31
CA LYS A 114 -38.80 -24.81 30.11
C LYS A 114 -38.40 -25.34 31.47
N GLU A 115 -38.91 -24.75 32.53
CA GLU A 115 -38.76 -25.26 33.88
C GLU A 115 -39.95 -26.20 34.22
N LEU A 116 -39.64 -27.38 34.75
CA LEU A 116 -40.63 -28.39 35.13
C LEU A 116 -41.15 -28.07 36.52
N SER A 117 -42.47 -28.03 36.64
CA SER A 117 -43.18 -27.96 37.92
C SER A 117 -43.39 -29.33 38.53
N ILE A 118 -42.40 -29.78 39.34
CA ILE A 118 -42.40 -31.10 39.96
C ILE A 118 -42.68 -30.97 41.44
N ASN A 119 -43.70 -31.70 41.91
CA ASN A 119 -44.05 -31.81 43.34
C ASN A 119 -43.87 -33.27 43.79
N THR A 120 -43.15 -33.50 44.86
CA THR A 120 -42.88 -34.85 45.41
C THR A 120 -43.61 -35.03 46.73
N GLN A 121 -44.23 -36.21 46.94
CA GLN A 121 -44.87 -36.57 48.19
C GLN A 121 -44.18 -37.80 48.79
N ASN A 122 -44.11 -37.85 50.12
CA ASN A 122 -43.50 -38.94 50.93
C ASN A 122 -41.98 -39.13 50.69
N THR A 123 -41.30 -38.14 50.08
CA THR A 123 -39.83 -38.14 49.90
C THR A 123 -39.36 -36.70 49.82
N GLY A 124 -38.10 -36.45 50.14
CA GLY A 124 -37.49 -35.11 49.99
C GLY A 124 -37.10 -34.81 48.55
N ILE A 125 -37.21 -33.52 48.14
CA ILE A 125 -36.87 -33.03 46.80
C ILE A 125 -35.37 -33.27 46.48
N SER A 126 -34.51 -33.42 47.47
CA SER A 126 -33.09 -33.73 47.34
C SER A 126 -32.81 -35.10 46.68
N ALA A 127 -33.79 -36.00 46.65
CA ALA A 127 -33.74 -37.29 45.96
C ALA A 127 -34.18 -37.21 44.49
N LEU A 128 -34.63 -36.05 44.02
CA LEU A 128 -35.12 -35.85 42.66
C LEU A 128 -33.93 -35.91 41.66
N ARG A 129 -34.09 -36.65 40.58
CA ARG A 129 -33.23 -36.75 39.44
C ARG A 129 -34.05 -36.60 38.17
N VAL A 130 -33.68 -35.68 37.30
CA VAL A 130 -34.26 -35.51 35.98
C VAL A 130 -33.17 -35.78 34.95
N SER A 131 -33.48 -36.55 33.92
CA SER A 131 -32.54 -36.85 32.83
C SER A 131 -33.24 -36.92 31.49
N SER A 132 -32.52 -36.64 30.45
CA SER A 132 -32.95 -36.80 29.06
C SER A 132 -32.45 -38.15 28.50
N SER A 133 -33.22 -38.73 27.57
CA SER A 133 -32.75 -39.87 26.76
C SER A 133 -31.82 -39.43 25.62
N ASN A 134 -31.81 -38.13 25.29
CA ASN A 134 -30.96 -37.58 24.23
C ASN A 134 -30.60 -36.10 24.54
N ASP A 135 -29.42 -35.89 25.09
CA ASP A 135 -28.96 -34.56 25.50
C ASP A 135 -28.66 -33.65 24.30
N SER A 136 -28.48 -34.17 23.07
CA SER A 136 -28.37 -33.36 21.88
C SER A 136 -29.70 -32.78 21.40
N VAL A 137 -30.84 -33.32 21.87
CA VAL A 137 -32.15 -32.81 21.61
C VAL A 137 -32.64 -31.93 22.79
N ILE A 138 -32.55 -32.49 24.01
CA ILE A 138 -32.90 -31.78 25.24
C ILE A 138 -31.83 -32.03 26.29
N ARG A 139 -31.13 -30.98 26.68
CA ARG A 139 -30.20 -30.99 27.81
C ARG A 139 -30.98 -30.63 29.08
N VAL A 140 -30.71 -31.35 30.15
CA VAL A 140 -31.38 -31.16 31.45
C VAL A 140 -30.40 -30.61 32.47
N GLU A 141 -30.78 -29.54 33.15
CA GLU A 141 -30.07 -28.99 34.33
C GLU A 141 -31.07 -28.88 35.47
N ASP A 142 -30.90 -29.68 36.50
CA ASP A 142 -31.84 -29.76 37.61
C ASP A 142 -33.28 -30.07 37.13
N THR A 143 -34.19 -29.09 37.15
CA THR A 143 -35.56 -29.16 36.69
C THR A 143 -35.79 -28.40 35.40
N LYS A 144 -34.73 -27.85 34.77
CA LYS A 144 -34.82 -27.02 33.55
C LYS A 144 -34.46 -27.86 32.33
N LEU A 145 -35.33 -27.79 31.33
CA LEU A 145 -35.13 -28.37 30.02
C LEU A 145 -34.58 -27.27 29.08
N TYR A 146 -33.53 -27.58 28.31
CA TYR A 146 -32.97 -26.75 27.28
C TYR A 146 -33.13 -27.49 25.94
N ALA A 147 -33.91 -26.96 25.04
CA ALA A 147 -34.10 -27.53 23.72
C ALA A 147 -32.88 -27.18 22.84
N GLU A 148 -31.94 -28.10 22.69
CA GLU A 148 -30.67 -27.87 21.99
C GLU A 148 -30.77 -28.17 20.49
N GLY A 149 -31.51 -29.20 20.08
CA GLY A 149 -31.63 -29.61 18.69
C GLY A 149 -32.97 -30.21 18.37
N ALA A 150 -33.34 -30.22 17.08
CA ALA A 150 -34.63 -30.79 16.62
C ALA A 150 -34.63 -32.33 16.78
N GLY A 151 -35.76 -32.86 17.16
CA GLY A 151 -35.97 -34.31 17.40
C GLY A 151 -36.85 -34.60 18.59
N SER A 152 -36.91 -35.84 19.01
CA SER A 152 -37.66 -36.29 20.20
C SER A 152 -36.71 -36.75 21.30
N ALA A 153 -37.05 -36.43 22.53
CA ALA A 153 -36.37 -36.92 23.71
C ALA A 153 -37.37 -37.32 24.80
N ILE A 154 -37.10 -38.43 25.53
CA ILE A 154 -37.86 -38.84 26.69
C ILE A 154 -37.21 -38.25 27.94
N ILE A 155 -37.95 -37.51 28.70
CA ILE A 155 -37.52 -36.95 29.98
C ILE A 155 -37.93 -37.91 31.09
N ASN A 156 -36.94 -38.45 31.78
CA ASN A 156 -37.13 -39.40 32.89
C ASN A 156 -36.94 -38.64 34.22
N ILE A 157 -37.93 -38.79 35.11
CA ILE A 157 -37.93 -38.19 36.43
C ILE A 157 -37.98 -39.28 37.47
N LYS A 158 -36.95 -39.34 38.35
CA LYS A 158 -36.85 -40.33 39.45
C LYS A 158 -36.76 -39.59 40.79
N CYS A 159 -37.50 -40.10 41.75
CA CYS A 159 -37.43 -39.60 43.13
C CYS A 159 -37.62 -40.78 44.10
N GLY A 160 -36.55 -41.28 44.71
CA GLY A 160 -36.53 -42.54 45.41
C GLY A 160 -36.94 -43.71 44.50
N ASN A 161 -37.97 -44.46 44.88
CA ASN A 161 -38.52 -45.57 44.07
C ASN A 161 -39.69 -45.17 43.14
N ALA A 162 -40.01 -43.85 43.08
CA ALA A 162 -40.99 -43.34 42.14
C ALA A 162 -40.29 -42.93 40.85
N GLU A 163 -40.92 -43.26 39.72
CA GLU A 163 -40.42 -42.89 38.37
C GLU A 163 -41.61 -42.50 37.51
N THR A 164 -41.39 -41.48 36.66
CA THR A 164 -42.34 -41.06 35.62
C THR A 164 -41.54 -40.55 34.44
N SER A 165 -42.10 -40.61 33.24
CA SER A 165 -41.47 -40.09 32.04
C SER A 165 -42.51 -39.48 31.10
N PHE A 166 -42.05 -38.55 30.23
CA PHE A 166 -42.84 -38.00 29.16
C PHE A 166 -41.95 -37.68 27.97
N GLU A 167 -42.50 -37.67 26.79
CA GLU A 167 -41.82 -37.34 25.56
C GLU A 167 -41.97 -35.87 25.24
N VAL A 168 -40.89 -35.25 24.77
CA VAL A 168 -40.87 -33.89 24.26
C VAL A 168 -40.35 -33.89 22.85
N ASN A 169 -41.07 -33.26 21.92
CA ASN A 169 -40.64 -33.09 20.54
C ASN A 169 -40.12 -31.64 20.37
N VAL A 170 -38.86 -31.53 19.97
CA VAL A 170 -38.24 -30.23 19.67
C VAL A 170 -38.32 -29.97 18.18
N ARG A 171 -38.86 -28.81 17.81
CA ARG A 171 -39.05 -28.38 16.42
C ARG A 171 -38.02 -27.33 16.05
N GLU A 172 -37.61 -27.36 14.78
CA GLU A 172 -36.88 -26.24 14.20
C GLU A 172 -37.77 -24.98 14.18
N VAL A 173 -37.14 -23.83 14.34
CA VAL A 173 -37.75 -22.53 14.10
C VAL A 173 -37.40 -22.13 12.67
N GLU A 174 -38.39 -22.11 11.82
CA GLU A 174 -38.19 -21.75 10.42
C GLU A 174 -38.09 -20.24 10.23
N ILE A 175 -37.52 -19.83 9.09
CA ILE A 175 -37.54 -18.44 8.65
C ILE A 175 -38.97 -18.14 8.15
N GLU A 176 -39.54 -17.08 8.64
CA GLU A 176 -40.91 -16.62 8.26
C GLU A 176 -40.82 -15.42 7.30
N GLU A 177 -39.75 -14.61 7.42
CA GLU A 177 -39.59 -13.41 6.63
C GLU A 177 -38.06 -13.13 6.41
N LEU A 178 -37.73 -12.69 5.19
CA LEU A 178 -36.48 -12.09 4.82
C LEU A 178 -36.74 -10.69 4.28
N ASN A 179 -35.96 -9.70 4.72
CA ASN A 179 -36.01 -8.37 4.11
C ASN A 179 -34.64 -7.68 4.13
N PHE A 180 -34.31 -6.96 3.07
CA PHE A 180 -33.17 -6.06 3.07
C PHE A 180 -33.56 -4.73 3.72
N SER A 181 -32.64 -4.11 4.45
CA SER A 181 -32.86 -2.81 5.10
C SER A 181 -33.06 -1.67 4.10
N ASN A 182 -32.59 -1.83 2.88
CA ASN A 182 -32.73 -0.89 1.78
C ASN A 182 -33.40 -1.59 0.59
N GLU A 183 -34.18 -0.87 -0.18
CA GLU A 183 -34.74 -1.37 -1.44
C GLU A 183 -33.74 -1.38 -2.58
N GLU A 184 -32.75 -0.47 -2.53
CA GLU A 184 -31.68 -0.31 -3.51
C GLU A 184 -30.34 -0.05 -2.82
N ILE A 185 -29.26 -0.60 -3.39
CA ILE A 185 -27.89 -0.22 -3.05
C ILE A 185 -27.10 0.17 -4.30
N LYS A 186 -26.08 1.00 -4.09
CA LYS A 186 -25.16 1.41 -5.15
C LYS A 186 -23.79 0.77 -4.93
N VAL A 187 -23.25 0.19 -5.99
CA VAL A 187 -21.93 -0.45 -5.99
C VAL A 187 -21.08 0.24 -7.03
N GLN A 188 -19.91 0.70 -6.65
CA GLN A 188 -18.98 1.25 -7.62
C GLN A 188 -18.41 0.13 -8.48
N LEU A 189 -18.22 0.35 -9.77
CA LEU A 189 -17.61 -0.59 -10.71
C LEU A 189 -16.27 -1.11 -10.17
N ASN A 190 -16.06 -2.43 -10.24
CA ASN A 190 -14.90 -3.15 -9.70
C ASN A 190 -14.72 -3.06 -8.17
N HIS A 191 -15.77 -2.70 -7.43
CA HIS A 191 -15.80 -2.72 -5.97
C HIS A 191 -16.85 -3.69 -5.47
N CYS A 192 -16.79 -4.01 -4.18
CA CYS A 192 -17.79 -4.84 -3.51
C CYS A 192 -18.46 -4.09 -2.35
N VAL A 193 -19.68 -4.47 -2.06
CA VAL A 193 -20.41 -4.06 -0.86
C VAL A 193 -21.08 -5.29 -0.25
N THR A 194 -21.24 -5.30 1.07
CA THR A 194 -21.95 -6.37 1.76
C THR A 194 -23.39 -5.96 1.99
N ALA A 195 -24.34 -6.78 1.53
CA ALA A 195 -25.76 -6.64 1.83
C ALA A 195 -26.37 -7.99 2.17
N ARG A 196 -26.81 -8.14 3.42
CA ARG A 196 -27.48 -9.34 3.92
C ARG A 196 -28.88 -8.98 4.37
N PRO A 197 -29.89 -9.81 4.08
CA PRO A 197 -31.23 -9.55 4.57
C PRO A 197 -31.30 -9.81 6.07
N ASN A 198 -32.23 -9.13 6.72
CA ASN A 198 -32.67 -9.44 8.06
C ASN A 198 -33.49 -10.73 8.02
N ILE A 199 -33.29 -11.59 9.01
CA ILE A 199 -33.96 -12.87 9.13
C ILE A 199 -34.94 -12.80 10.29
N TYR A 200 -36.18 -13.16 10.05
CA TYR A 200 -37.23 -13.24 11.08
C TYR A 200 -37.88 -14.63 11.09
N PRO A 201 -38.12 -15.18 12.30
CA PRO A 201 -37.68 -14.65 13.59
C PRO A 201 -36.16 -14.78 13.79
N MET A 202 -35.60 -13.93 14.65
CA MET A 202 -34.14 -13.88 14.88
C MET A 202 -33.56 -15.18 15.45
N ASN A 203 -34.40 -16.02 16.10
CA ASN A 203 -34.04 -17.33 16.62
C ASN A 203 -34.30 -18.47 15.63
N ALA A 204 -34.46 -18.17 14.33
CA ALA A 204 -34.58 -19.21 13.31
C ALA A 204 -33.36 -20.15 13.38
N THR A 205 -33.63 -21.46 13.25
CA THR A 205 -32.64 -22.53 13.48
C THR A 205 -31.64 -22.63 12.34
N LYS A 206 -32.11 -22.57 11.10
CA LYS A 206 -31.32 -22.63 9.87
C LYS A 206 -31.36 -21.26 9.20
N LYS A 207 -30.20 -20.61 9.12
CA LYS A 207 -30.05 -19.25 8.59
C LYS A 207 -29.22 -19.19 7.31
N GLU A 208 -28.89 -20.33 6.74
CA GLU A 208 -28.16 -20.41 5.47
C GLU A 208 -29.05 -19.87 4.37
N LEU A 209 -28.50 -18.94 3.59
CA LEU A 209 -29.15 -18.31 2.47
C LEU A 209 -28.41 -18.60 1.17
N ARG A 210 -29.13 -18.86 0.13
CA ARG A 210 -28.63 -18.91 -1.23
C ARG A 210 -28.82 -17.54 -1.87
N TYR A 211 -27.78 -17.05 -2.55
CA TYR A 211 -27.83 -15.77 -3.26
C TYR A 211 -27.73 -16.01 -4.77
N THR A 212 -28.48 -15.25 -5.54
CA THR A 212 -28.46 -15.24 -7.00
C THR A 212 -28.55 -13.84 -7.53
N SER A 213 -27.92 -13.56 -8.65
CA SER A 213 -28.06 -12.33 -9.42
C SER A 213 -28.92 -12.58 -10.66
N GLU A 214 -29.77 -11.63 -11.02
CA GLU A 214 -30.56 -11.68 -12.24
C GLU A 214 -29.69 -11.48 -13.48
N ASP A 215 -28.63 -10.65 -13.37
CA ASP A 215 -27.61 -10.46 -14.40
C ASP A 215 -26.22 -10.41 -13.78
N GLU A 216 -25.50 -11.54 -13.87
CA GLU A 216 -24.14 -11.68 -13.36
C GLU A 216 -23.09 -10.86 -14.14
N ASN A 217 -23.41 -10.40 -15.37
CA ASN A 217 -22.53 -9.49 -16.10
C ASN A 217 -22.52 -8.09 -15.45
N ILE A 218 -23.62 -7.67 -14.83
CA ILE A 218 -23.72 -6.38 -14.13
C ILE A 218 -23.18 -6.50 -12.71
N ALA A 219 -23.69 -7.49 -11.93
CA ALA A 219 -23.19 -7.73 -10.59
C ALA A 219 -23.26 -9.22 -10.23
N THR A 220 -22.24 -9.71 -9.56
CA THR A 220 -22.21 -11.04 -8.96
C THR A 220 -22.42 -10.95 -7.45
N VAL A 221 -22.93 -12.03 -6.84
CA VAL A 221 -23.13 -12.11 -5.40
C VAL A 221 -22.62 -13.44 -4.85
N LYS A 222 -21.96 -13.36 -3.70
CA LYS A 222 -21.52 -14.54 -2.95
C LYS A 222 -21.62 -14.23 -1.45
N ASP A 223 -22.37 -15.06 -0.73
CA ASP A 223 -22.53 -14.95 0.74
C ASP A 223 -22.95 -13.54 1.22
N GLY A 224 -23.72 -12.83 0.39
CA GLY A 224 -24.14 -11.45 0.64
C GLY A 224 -23.11 -10.38 0.30
N GLU A 225 -21.95 -10.73 -0.27
CA GLU A 225 -21.02 -9.80 -0.87
C GLU A 225 -21.37 -9.61 -2.34
N ILE A 226 -21.70 -8.39 -2.74
CA ILE A 226 -22.12 -8.01 -4.07
C ILE A 226 -20.99 -7.27 -4.76
N TYR A 227 -20.55 -7.77 -5.90
CA TYR A 227 -19.45 -7.23 -6.69
C TYR A 227 -19.96 -6.63 -8.00
N GLY A 228 -19.61 -5.37 -8.29
CA GLY A 228 -20.03 -4.67 -9.51
C GLY A 228 -19.08 -4.96 -10.67
N ASN A 229 -19.56 -5.65 -11.70
CA ASN A 229 -18.81 -6.10 -12.86
C ASN A 229 -18.91 -5.16 -14.08
N ALA A 230 -20.10 -4.58 -14.29
CA ALA A 230 -20.36 -3.61 -15.35
C ALA A 230 -21.40 -2.58 -14.90
N VAL A 231 -21.31 -1.37 -15.46
CA VAL A 231 -22.29 -0.30 -15.18
C VAL A 231 -23.67 -0.73 -15.65
N GLY A 232 -24.66 -0.64 -14.78
CA GLY A 232 -26.03 -1.06 -15.06
C GLY A 232 -26.84 -1.27 -13.78
N GLU A 233 -28.04 -1.84 -13.95
CA GLU A 233 -28.93 -2.17 -12.84
C GLU A 233 -29.33 -3.66 -12.95
N THR A 234 -29.32 -4.35 -11.81
CA THR A 234 -29.75 -5.74 -11.69
C THR A 234 -30.43 -5.96 -10.35
N GLU A 235 -30.97 -7.15 -10.12
CA GLU A 235 -31.60 -7.54 -8.88
C GLU A 235 -30.86 -8.73 -8.26
N ILE A 236 -30.57 -8.66 -6.98
CA ILE A 236 -30.04 -9.77 -6.19
C ILE A 236 -31.19 -10.37 -5.38
N GLN A 237 -31.29 -11.69 -5.43
CA GLN A 237 -32.24 -12.45 -4.61
C GLN A 237 -31.46 -13.25 -3.56
N ALA A 238 -31.93 -13.17 -2.32
CA ALA A 238 -31.57 -14.07 -1.24
C ALA A 238 -32.73 -15.03 -0.99
N GLU A 239 -32.46 -16.32 -0.87
CA GLU A 239 -33.43 -17.39 -0.68
C GLU A 239 -33.03 -18.28 0.48
N ALA A 240 -33.94 -18.48 1.42
CA ALA A 240 -33.82 -19.43 2.52
C ALA A 240 -34.12 -20.84 2.07
N MET A 241 -33.69 -21.86 2.83
CA MET A 241 -33.89 -23.27 2.50
C MET A 241 -35.38 -23.67 2.41
N ASN A 242 -36.27 -22.94 3.10
CA ASN A 242 -37.72 -23.15 3.05
C ASN A 242 -38.45 -22.33 1.94
N GLY A 243 -37.67 -21.70 1.04
CA GLY A 243 -38.15 -20.98 -0.13
C GLY A 243 -38.60 -19.54 0.12
N ILE A 244 -38.41 -19.00 1.33
CA ILE A 244 -38.65 -17.57 1.61
C ILE A 244 -37.57 -16.74 0.92
N THR A 245 -37.96 -15.71 0.20
CA THR A 245 -37.06 -14.87 -0.59
C THR A 245 -37.09 -13.40 -0.21
N ALA A 246 -35.99 -12.72 -0.43
CA ALA A 246 -35.92 -11.25 -0.41
C ALA A 246 -35.14 -10.76 -1.64
N LYS A 247 -35.50 -9.61 -2.17
CA LYS A 247 -34.92 -9.00 -3.35
C LYS A 247 -34.30 -7.64 -3.05
N LEU A 248 -33.18 -7.33 -3.72
CA LEU A 248 -32.45 -6.09 -3.56
C LEU A 248 -32.06 -5.56 -4.93
N LYS A 249 -32.47 -4.35 -5.26
CA LYS A 249 -32.00 -3.66 -6.46
C LYS A 249 -30.57 -3.23 -6.28
N VAL A 250 -29.74 -3.49 -7.29
CA VAL A 250 -28.31 -3.14 -7.32
C VAL A 250 -28.06 -2.25 -8.51
N LYS A 251 -27.51 -1.07 -8.25
CA LYS A 251 -27.06 -0.14 -9.30
C LYS A 251 -25.56 -0.05 -9.29
N VAL A 252 -24.91 -0.57 -10.34
CA VAL A 252 -23.47 -0.42 -10.53
C VAL A 252 -23.20 0.87 -11.28
N TYR A 253 -22.30 1.70 -10.76
CA TYR A 253 -21.95 3.01 -11.33
C TYR A 253 -20.44 3.17 -11.43
N GLU A 254 -20.03 4.03 -12.36
CA GLU A 254 -18.63 4.41 -12.56
C GLU A 254 -18.38 5.81 -12.00
N VAL A 255 -17.21 5.99 -11.41
CA VAL A 255 -16.72 7.30 -10.96
C VAL A 255 -15.65 7.77 -11.96
N PHE A 256 -15.93 8.86 -12.64
CA PHE A 256 -15.01 9.47 -13.59
C PHE A 256 -14.04 10.46 -12.94
N PRO A 257 -12.86 10.67 -13.54
CA PRO A 257 -12.03 11.82 -13.22
C PRO A 257 -12.77 13.14 -13.40
N GLU A 258 -12.67 14.02 -12.40
CA GLU A 258 -13.30 15.34 -12.39
C GLU A 258 -12.28 16.48 -12.37
N LYS A 259 -11.06 16.21 -11.88
CA LYS A 259 -10.02 17.19 -11.73
C LYS A 259 -8.63 16.59 -11.88
N ILE A 260 -7.71 17.32 -12.52
CA ILE A 260 -6.27 17.03 -12.55
C ILE A 260 -5.59 18.05 -11.64
N GLU A 261 -4.93 17.59 -10.59
CA GLU A 261 -4.10 18.42 -9.71
C GLU A 261 -2.62 18.18 -10.00
N THR A 262 -1.82 19.23 -9.90
CA THR A 262 -0.37 19.17 -10.10
C THR A 262 0.33 19.99 -9.04
N ASN A 263 1.59 19.66 -8.74
CA ASN A 263 2.42 20.41 -7.81
C ASN A 263 2.87 21.78 -8.35
N SER A 264 2.59 22.09 -9.63
CA SER A 264 2.82 23.42 -10.22
C SER A 264 1.75 23.77 -11.25
N GLU A 265 1.36 25.04 -11.30
CA GLU A 265 0.45 25.60 -12.32
C GLU A 265 1.21 26.23 -13.49
N ASN A 266 2.50 26.49 -13.36
CA ASN A 266 3.43 26.89 -14.39
C ASN A 266 4.82 26.35 -14.09
N ILE A 267 5.62 26.07 -15.11
CA ILE A 267 6.97 25.55 -14.97
C ILE A 267 7.93 26.57 -15.58
N LYS A 268 8.89 27.02 -14.79
CA LYS A 268 9.95 27.92 -15.25
C LYS A 268 11.29 27.26 -14.98
N LEU A 269 12.07 26.97 -16.04
CA LEU A 269 13.33 26.26 -15.99
C LEU A 269 14.45 27.08 -16.61
N GLU A 270 15.58 27.08 -15.98
CA GLU A 270 16.82 27.47 -16.65
C GLU A 270 17.29 26.34 -17.58
N MET A 271 17.95 26.68 -18.68
CA MET A 271 18.50 25.67 -19.60
C MET A 271 19.46 24.73 -18.86
N GLY A 272 19.26 23.42 -19.05
CA GLY A 272 19.97 22.36 -18.33
C GLY A 272 19.25 21.84 -17.10
N ASP A 273 18.23 22.53 -16.60
CA ASP A 273 17.45 22.12 -15.45
C ASP A 273 16.32 21.15 -15.81
N SER A 274 15.82 20.46 -14.78
CA SER A 274 14.67 19.59 -14.87
C SER A 274 13.72 19.81 -13.68
N PHE A 275 12.44 19.47 -13.88
CA PHE A 275 11.39 19.60 -12.87
C PHE A 275 10.58 18.33 -12.79
N SER A 276 10.48 17.74 -11.61
CA SER A 276 9.61 16.59 -11.36
C SER A 276 8.17 17.06 -11.13
N LEU A 277 7.28 16.66 -12.03
CA LEU A 277 5.87 16.99 -11.99
C LEU A 277 5.10 15.89 -11.24
N ASP A 278 4.36 16.27 -10.21
CA ASP A 278 3.44 15.37 -9.50
C ASP A 278 2.02 15.57 -10.04
N ILE A 279 1.40 14.49 -10.52
CA ILE A 279 0.07 14.53 -11.15
C ILE A 279 -0.88 13.69 -10.34
N LYS A 280 -2.00 14.29 -9.90
CA LYS A 280 -3.07 13.61 -9.16
C LYS A 280 -4.39 13.73 -9.91
N ILE A 281 -5.02 12.60 -10.13
CA ILE A 281 -6.35 12.52 -10.73
C ILE A 281 -7.40 12.38 -9.62
N LEU A 282 -8.34 13.29 -9.57
CA LEU A 282 -9.39 13.33 -8.57
C LEU A 282 -10.78 13.09 -9.18
N PRO A 283 -11.72 12.52 -8.42
CA PRO A 283 -11.57 12.03 -7.05
C PRO A 283 -10.66 10.77 -6.97
N GLU A 284 -10.08 10.51 -5.80
CA GLU A 284 -9.13 9.38 -5.63
C GLU A 284 -9.75 8.01 -5.92
N ASN A 285 -11.06 7.88 -5.78
CA ASN A 285 -11.80 6.67 -6.11
C ASN A 285 -12.29 6.62 -7.56
N ALA A 286 -11.81 7.49 -8.47
CA ALA A 286 -12.13 7.37 -9.89
C ALA A 286 -11.71 6.00 -10.43
N ASN A 287 -12.60 5.36 -11.20
CA ASN A 287 -12.39 4.01 -11.71
C ASN A 287 -11.24 3.91 -12.73
N ASN A 288 -11.11 4.91 -13.57
CA ASN A 288 -10.03 5.02 -14.54
C ASN A 288 -9.26 6.33 -14.33
N LYS A 289 -8.03 6.24 -13.86
CA LYS A 289 -7.13 7.38 -13.63
C LYS A 289 -6.00 7.46 -14.67
N LYS A 290 -6.15 6.77 -15.78
CA LYS A 290 -5.17 6.83 -16.86
C LYS A 290 -5.16 8.20 -17.50
N TYR A 291 -3.96 8.68 -17.79
CA TYR A 291 -3.74 9.93 -18.49
C TYR A 291 -2.52 9.83 -19.40
N THR A 292 -2.42 10.77 -20.30
CA THR A 292 -1.26 10.99 -21.16
C THR A 292 -0.71 12.38 -20.93
N THR A 293 0.60 12.54 -21.13
CA THR A 293 1.30 13.81 -21.06
C THR A 293 1.97 14.09 -22.40
N GLU A 294 1.90 15.34 -22.89
CA GLU A 294 2.51 15.77 -24.13
C GLU A 294 3.01 17.21 -23.98
N VAL A 295 4.25 17.48 -24.35
CA VAL A 295 4.79 18.83 -24.52
C VAL A 295 4.61 19.21 -25.96
N LYS A 296 3.95 20.34 -26.23
CA LYS A 296 3.61 20.78 -27.60
C LYS A 296 4.82 21.08 -28.48
N ASN A 297 5.88 21.59 -27.90
CA ASN A 297 7.13 21.87 -28.60
C ASN A 297 8.30 21.20 -27.87
N SER A 298 8.72 20.04 -28.40
CA SER A 298 9.82 19.26 -27.84
C SER A 298 11.20 19.89 -28.05
N GLU A 299 11.32 20.93 -28.89
CA GLU A 299 12.55 21.70 -29.04
C GLU A 299 12.79 22.63 -27.86
N VAL A 300 11.75 23.00 -27.09
CA VAL A 300 11.84 23.86 -25.90
C VAL A 300 11.97 23.02 -24.63
N ALA A 301 11.13 22.01 -24.47
CA ALA A 301 11.16 21.10 -23.31
C ALA A 301 10.63 19.72 -23.68
N THR A 302 11.04 18.71 -22.93
CA THR A 302 10.53 17.34 -23.05
C THR A 302 9.98 16.83 -21.71
N ILE A 303 9.15 15.79 -21.75
CA ILE A 303 8.68 15.08 -20.55
C ILE A 303 8.91 13.58 -20.74
N ASP A 304 9.40 12.91 -19.72
CA ASP A 304 9.61 11.47 -19.73
C ASP A 304 8.47 10.69 -19.05
N LEU A 305 8.61 9.35 -18.95
CA LEU A 305 7.64 8.47 -18.32
C LEU A 305 7.58 8.63 -16.79
N ASP A 306 8.64 9.14 -16.18
CA ASP A 306 8.73 9.43 -14.75
C ASP A 306 8.19 10.81 -14.41
N GLN A 307 7.57 11.48 -15.38
CA GLN A 307 6.99 12.82 -15.28
C GLN A 307 8.03 13.91 -14.98
N VAL A 308 9.26 13.70 -15.45
CA VAL A 308 10.31 14.72 -15.37
C VAL A 308 10.29 15.59 -16.61
N VAL A 309 10.03 16.87 -16.42
CA VAL A 309 10.12 17.89 -17.47
C VAL A 309 11.57 18.37 -17.55
N THR A 310 12.19 18.22 -18.70
CA THR A 310 13.59 18.65 -18.96
C THR A 310 13.61 19.76 -19.97
N SER A 311 14.34 20.83 -19.66
CA SER A 311 14.58 21.95 -20.56
C SER A 311 15.48 21.54 -21.73
N VAL A 312 15.23 22.08 -22.95
CA VAL A 312 16.01 21.80 -24.15
C VAL A 312 16.61 23.08 -24.72
N ASN A 313 15.77 24.04 -25.10
CA ASN A 313 16.19 25.35 -25.60
C ASN A 313 15.30 26.45 -25.03
N ASP A 314 15.78 27.69 -25.09
CA ASP A 314 15.00 28.88 -24.73
C ASP A 314 13.69 28.93 -25.48
N GLY A 315 12.65 29.37 -24.78
CA GLY A 315 11.36 29.56 -25.38
C GLY A 315 10.20 29.25 -24.43
N GLU A 316 9.02 29.29 -25.02
CA GLU A 316 7.77 28.98 -24.31
C GLU A 316 7.06 27.82 -25.00
N THR A 317 6.49 26.94 -24.21
CA THR A 317 5.69 25.80 -24.67
C THR A 317 4.60 25.49 -23.65
N GLU A 318 3.81 24.46 -23.90
CA GLU A 318 2.71 24.04 -23.03
C GLU A 318 2.80 22.52 -22.85
N LEU A 319 2.73 22.07 -21.61
CA LEU A 319 2.47 20.70 -21.27
C LEU A 319 0.97 20.46 -21.21
N VAL A 320 0.48 19.47 -21.92
CA VAL A 320 -0.91 19.02 -21.91
C VAL A 320 -1.01 17.68 -21.21
N ILE A 321 -1.85 17.61 -20.19
CA ILE A 321 -2.21 16.39 -19.48
C ILE A 321 -3.65 16.07 -19.86
N LYS A 322 -3.91 14.88 -20.38
CA LYS A 322 -5.23 14.47 -20.86
C LYS A 322 -5.61 13.10 -20.30
N THR A 323 -6.77 12.98 -19.67
CA THR A 323 -7.34 11.72 -19.20
C THR A 323 -8.15 11.03 -20.29
N ASP A 324 -8.43 9.72 -20.12
CA ASP A 324 -9.25 8.95 -21.07
C ASP A 324 -10.68 9.49 -21.23
N ASN A 325 -11.22 10.16 -20.21
CA ASN A 325 -12.54 10.82 -20.27
C ASN A 325 -12.49 12.27 -20.79
N GLU A 326 -11.41 12.64 -21.52
CA GLU A 326 -11.24 13.94 -22.18
C GLU A 326 -11.00 15.13 -21.23
N LEU A 327 -10.77 14.93 -19.94
CA LEU A 327 -10.40 16.01 -19.04
C LEU A 327 -8.97 16.47 -19.37
N ILE A 328 -8.79 17.79 -19.57
CA ILE A 328 -7.52 18.36 -20.00
C ILE A 328 -7.04 19.39 -18.97
N LYS A 329 -5.77 19.29 -18.60
CA LYS A 329 -5.04 20.34 -17.90
C LYS A 329 -3.84 20.79 -18.73
N LYS A 330 -3.61 22.08 -18.81
CA LYS A 330 -2.52 22.72 -19.53
C LYS A 330 -1.64 23.46 -18.55
N ILE A 331 -0.33 23.26 -18.67
CA ILE A 331 0.69 23.88 -17.83
C ILE A 331 1.66 24.61 -18.74
N PRO A 332 1.75 25.94 -18.69
CA PRO A 332 2.75 26.69 -19.45
C PRO A 332 4.16 26.37 -18.94
N ILE A 333 5.08 26.20 -19.85
CA ILE A 333 6.50 25.98 -19.61
C ILE A 333 7.28 27.14 -20.22
N GLN A 334 8.11 27.80 -19.45
CA GLN A 334 9.08 28.78 -19.91
C GLN A 334 10.49 28.25 -19.63
N VAL A 335 11.28 28.09 -20.68
CA VAL A 335 12.72 27.82 -20.58
C VAL A 335 13.48 29.10 -20.89
N TYR A 336 14.45 29.42 -20.09
CA TYR A 336 15.31 30.58 -20.23
C TYR A 336 16.75 30.26 -19.89
N HIS A 337 17.69 31.09 -20.38
CA HIS A 337 19.06 31.07 -19.87
C HIS A 337 19.45 32.50 -19.41
N ILE A 338 20.46 32.58 -18.58
CA ILE A 338 21.09 33.85 -18.17
C ILE A 338 22.28 34.07 -19.10
N PRO A 339 22.21 35.03 -20.02
CA PRO A 339 23.25 35.20 -21.01
C PRO A 339 24.53 35.79 -20.39
N VAL A 340 25.65 35.49 -21.05
CA VAL A 340 26.90 36.18 -20.79
C VAL A 340 26.80 37.60 -21.38
N GLU A 341 26.95 38.60 -20.53
CA GLU A 341 26.94 40.01 -20.94
C GLU A 341 28.34 40.54 -21.31
N HIS A 342 29.36 40.07 -20.58
CA HIS A 342 30.75 40.44 -20.78
C HIS A 342 31.69 39.25 -20.52
N ILE A 343 32.77 39.23 -21.25
CA ILE A 343 33.96 38.38 -21.01
C ILE A 343 35.21 39.24 -21.05
N ASP A 344 36.05 39.13 -20.03
CA ASP A 344 37.31 39.87 -19.93
C ASP A 344 38.47 38.88 -19.82
N ILE A 345 39.51 39.11 -20.61
CA ILE A 345 40.79 38.42 -20.46
C ILE A 345 41.53 39.04 -19.28
N ILE A 346 41.77 38.25 -18.21
CA ILE A 346 42.34 38.78 -16.94
C ILE A 346 43.76 39.29 -17.12
N ASP A 347 44.55 38.63 -17.94
CA ASP A 347 45.97 38.94 -18.16
C ASP A 347 46.22 39.77 -19.44
N SER A 348 45.31 40.69 -19.76
CA SER A 348 45.32 41.52 -20.98
C SER A 348 46.55 42.44 -21.14
N LYS A 349 47.46 42.49 -20.16
CA LYS A 349 48.69 43.29 -20.19
C LYS A 349 49.88 42.59 -20.80
N ILE A 350 49.72 41.36 -21.33
CA ILE A 350 50.81 40.58 -21.96
C ILE A 350 50.90 40.98 -23.43
N ASP A 351 51.56 42.13 -23.70
CA ASP A 351 51.76 42.57 -25.08
C ASP A 351 52.93 41.88 -25.79
N TYR A 352 53.90 41.42 -25.01
CA TYR A 352 55.14 40.79 -25.52
C TYR A 352 55.49 39.57 -24.74
N ILE A 353 55.83 38.48 -25.46
CA ILE A 353 56.38 37.25 -24.88
C ILE A 353 57.77 37.04 -25.44
N PHE A 354 58.76 36.97 -24.57
CA PHE A 354 60.14 36.62 -24.90
C PHE A 354 60.33 35.14 -24.66
N SER A 355 60.43 34.36 -25.74
CA SER A 355 60.59 32.89 -25.67
C SER A 355 61.85 32.43 -26.37
N ASN A 356 62.50 31.42 -25.85
CA ASN A 356 63.56 30.71 -26.53
C ASN A 356 62.96 29.51 -27.28
N ILE A 357 62.51 29.73 -28.51
CA ILE A 357 61.76 28.78 -29.33
C ILE A 357 62.59 27.52 -29.68
N VAL A 358 63.90 27.60 -29.57
CA VAL A 358 64.79 26.48 -29.97
C VAL A 358 64.91 25.41 -28.88
N SER A 359 64.67 25.74 -27.61
CA SER A 359 64.93 24.84 -26.48
C SER A 359 63.72 24.48 -25.63
N ASP A 360 62.62 25.26 -25.68
CA ASP A 360 61.46 25.07 -24.79
C ASP A 360 60.15 25.38 -25.51
N LYS A 361 59.25 24.39 -25.57
CA LYS A 361 57.84 24.64 -25.89
C LYS A 361 57.21 25.32 -24.67
N SER A 362 57.55 26.57 -24.46
CA SER A 362 56.95 27.33 -23.38
C SER A 362 55.42 27.49 -23.60
N SER A 363 54.66 27.33 -22.56
CA SER A 363 53.25 27.60 -22.55
C SER A 363 52.98 28.83 -21.70
N ILE A 364 52.03 29.63 -22.13
CA ILE A 364 51.46 30.73 -21.32
C ILE A 364 50.13 30.27 -20.74
N ILE A 365 49.75 30.88 -19.65
CA ILE A 365 48.45 30.68 -19.03
C ILE A 365 47.69 32.01 -19.19
N LEU A 366 46.56 31.94 -19.84
CA LEU A 366 45.60 33.03 -19.90
C LEU A 366 44.31 32.56 -19.26
N SER A 367 43.65 33.40 -18.59
CA SER A 367 42.30 33.14 -18.02
C SER A 367 41.34 34.22 -18.43
N SER A 368 40.09 33.86 -18.47
CA SER A 368 38.99 34.77 -18.73
C SER A 368 38.00 34.80 -17.54
N LYS A 369 37.27 35.91 -17.43
CA LYS A 369 36.24 36.08 -16.44
C LYS A 369 34.96 36.48 -17.14
N ILE A 370 33.91 35.72 -16.88
CA ILE A 370 32.55 35.93 -17.39
C ILE A 370 31.76 36.76 -16.41
N SER A 371 30.90 37.63 -16.93
CA SER A 371 29.93 38.42 -16.18
C SER A 371 28.57 38.37 -16.91
N PRO A 372 27.45 38.17 -16.19
CA PRO A 372 27.37 37.91 -14.76
C PRO A 372 27.94 36.50 -14.37
N GLN A 373 28.38 36.36 -13.12
CA GLN A 373 28.98 35.11 -12.64
C GLN A 373 28.00 33.91 -12.60
N ASN A 374 26.70 34.19 -12.64
CA ASN A 374 25.63 33.21 -12.71
C ASN A 374 25.10 33.03 -14.13
N ALA A 375 25.86 33.39 -15.17
CA ALA A 375 25.50 33.04 -16.53
C ALA A 375 25.34 31.53 -16.66
N THR A 376 24.30 31.06 -17.37
CA THR A 376 23.94 29.65 -17.50
C THR A 376 25.05 28.83 -18.13
N PHE A 377 25.68 29.39 -19.18
CA PHE A 377 26.78 28.75 -19.88
C PHE A 377 28.08 29.51 -19.62
N GLN A 378 29.00 28.86 -18.89
CA GLN A 378 30.27 29.47 -18.51
C GLN A 378 31.49 28.91 -19.29
N ASP A 379 31.20 27.97 -20.18
CA ASP A 379 32.24 27.41 -21.03
C ASP A 379 32.75 28.43 -22.03
N THR A 380 34.08 28.46 -22.22
CA THR A 380 34.73 29.37 -23.15
C THR A 380 35.57 28.63 -24.16
N GLU A 381 35.55 29.10 -25.39
CA GLU A 381 36.38 28.57 -26.46
C GLU A 381 37.46 29.58 -26.84
N TRP A 382 38.71 29.19 -26.72
CA TRP A 382 39.86 29.97 -27.13
C TRP A 382 40.28 29.68 -28.57
N LEU A 383 40.51 30.70 -29.36
CA LEU A 383 40.95 30.61 -30.74
C LEU A 383 42.23 31.39 -30.95
N SER A 384 43.08 30.90 -31.80
CA SER A 384 44.31 31.58 -32.25
C SER A 384 44.18 32.01 -33.69
N SER A 385 44.54 33.25 -33.99
CA SER A 385 44.64 33.72 -35.39
C SER A 385 45.79 33.09 -36.19
N ASN A 386 46.77 32.44 -35.52
CA ASN A 386 47.86 31.76 -36.16
C ASN A 386 48.49 30.69 -35.25
N ASP A 387 48.14 29.46 -35.48
CA ASP A 387 48.61 28.28 -34.72
C ASP A 387 50.15 27.99 -34.89
N ASN A 388 50.73 28.55 -35.95
CA ASN A 388 52.20 28.45 -36.14
C ASN A 388 52.94 29.36 -35.17
N ILE A 389 52.29 30.35 -34.58
CA ILE A 389 52.89 31.27 -33.59
C ILE A 389 52.47 30.81 -32.18
N ILE A 390 51.15 30.76 -31.89
CA ILE A 390 50.60 30.20 -30.63
C ILE A 390 49.48 29.26 -30.99
N GLN A 391 49.57 28.01 -30.54
CA GLN A 391 48.55 26.98 -30.70
C GLN A 391 47.76 26.83 -29.40
N VAL A 392 46.45 26.85 -29.50
CA VAL A 392 45.54 26.55 -28.40
C VAL A 392 45.37 25.03 -28.26
N LYS A 393 45.58 24.47 -27.05
CA LYS A 393 45.36 23.07 -26.69
C LYS A 393 44.63 22.98 -25.36
N GLY A 394 43.28 22.98 -25.40
CA GLY A 394 42.45 23.14 -24.19
C GLY A 394 42.81 24.45 -23.49
N ASP A 395 43.20 24.39 -22.21
CA ASP A 395 43.54 25.58 -21.40
C ASP A 395 45.04 25.97 -21.55
N LYS A 396 45.77 25.40 -22.50
CA LYS A 396 47.20 25.64 -22.69
C LYS A 396 47.47 26.33 -24.02
N PHE A 397 48.27 27.38 -23.98
CA PHE A 397 48.71 28.15 -25.14
C PHE A 397 50.19 27.84 -25.42
N VAL A 398 50.43 27.00 -26.42
CA VAL A 398 51.76 26.51 -26.75
C VAL A 398 52.43 27.44 -27.78
N ILE A 399 53.58 27.98 -27.44
CA ILE A 399 54.33 28.86 -28.32
C ILE A 399 55.12 28.01 -29.33
N ASN A 400 54.83 28.15 -30.62
CA ASN A 400 55.46 27.41 -31.71
C ASN A 400 56.34 28.29 -32.58
N GLY A 401 56.09 29.59 -32.63
CA GLY A 401 56.81 30.49 -33.55
C GLY A 401 56.87 31.94 -33.05
N VAL A 402 57.50 32.80 -33.87
CA VAL A 402 57.63 34.25 -33.63
C VAL A 402 56.66 35.03 -34.50
N GLY A 403 56.21 36.18 -34.02
CA GLY A 403 55.33 37.07 -34.77
C GLY A 403 54.19 37.64 -33.95
N LYS A 404 53.30 38.33 -34.63
CA LYS A 404 52.07 38.89 -34.04
C LYS A 404 50.94 37.88 -34.18
N VAL A 405 50.25 37.58 -33.10
CA VAL A 405 49.12 36.69 -33.06
C VAL A 405 48.03 37.32 -32.18
N THR A 406 46.75 37.14 -32.58
CA THR A 406 45.62 37.51 -31.77
C THR A 406 44.98 36.21 -31.23
N LEU A 407 44.82 36.18 -29.93
CA LEU A 407 44.02 35.13 -29.24
C LEU A 407 42.69 35.71 -28.90
N SER A 408 41.63 35.06 -29.23
CA SER A 408 40.27 35.41 -28.86
C SER A 408 39.61 34.33 -28.01
N VAL A 409 38.78 34.76 -27.09
CA VAL A 409 37.94 33.91 -26.28
C VAL A 409 36.50 34.20 -26.60
N ASN A 410 35.71 33.15 -26.87
CA ASN A 410 34.30 33.22 -27.21
C ASN A 410 33.47 32.47 -26.17
N THR A 411 32.27 32.92 -25.99
CA THR A 411 31.24 32.26 -25.14
C THR A 411 30.13 31.69 -25.98
N TYR A 412 29.26 30.89 -25.34
CA TYR A 412 28.02 30.36 -25.96
C TYR A 412 27.16 31.49 -26.58
N ASP A 413 27.03 32.62 -25.89
CA ASP A 413 26.23 33.77 -26.30
C ASP A 413 26.91 34.66 -27.37
N ASN A 414 28.00 34.19 -27.96
CA ASN A 414 28.80 34.92 -28.95
C ASN A 414 29.41 36.22 -28.42
N VAL A 415 29.54 36.37 -27.10
CA VAL A 415 30.33 37.44 -26.50
C VAL A 415 31.79 37.05 -26.55
N GLN A 416 32.64 38.00 -26.99
CA GLN A 416 34.05 37.73 -27.19
C GLN A 416 34.95 38.82 -26.64
N ASP A 417 36.16 38.44 -26.24
CA ASP A 417 37.30 39.35 -26.00
C ASP A 417 38.52 38.85 -26.69
N SER A 418 39.51 39.71 -26.93
CA SER A 418 40.74 39.32 -27.62
C SER A 418 41.93 40.10 -27.13
N ILE A 419 43.09 39.40 -27.14
CA ILE A 419 44.40 39.97 -26.83
C ILE A 419 45.33 39.77 -28.01
N THR A 420 46.07 40.78 -28.32
CA THR A 420 47.16 40.68 -29.34
C THR A 420 48.51 40.52 -28.64
N ILE A 421 49.22 39.47 -28.98
CA ILE A 421 50.50 39.12 -28.38
C ILE A 421 51.57 39.15 -29.47
N ILE A 422 52.73 39.68 -29.15
CA ILE A 422 53.91 39.67 -30.01
C ILE A 422 54.92 38.68 -29.39
N VAL A 423 55.17 37.56 -30.07
CA VAL A 423 56.17 36.59 -29.65
C VAL A 423 57.53 36.95 -30.30
N VAL A 424 58.55 37.14 -29.47
CA VAL A 424 59.91 37.52 -29.90
C VAL A 424 60.93 36.48 -29.45
N ASN A 425 61.76 36.06 -30.34
CA ASN A 425 62.81 35.11 -29.98
C ASN A 425 64.04 35.83 -29.32
N ILE A 426 64.37 35.45 -28.11
CA ILE A 426 65.50 36.01 -27.33
C ILE A 426 66.79 36.02 -28.11
N PRO A 427 67.24 34.92 -28.79
CA PRO A 427 68.46 34.92 -29.60
C PRO A 427 68.46 35.98 -30.69
N THR A 428 67.29 36.23 -31.34
CA THR A 428 67.18 37.22 -32.41
C THR A 428 67.34 38.65 -31.88
N ILE A 429 66.82 38.95 -30.70
CA ILE A 429 67.01 40.25 -30.05
C ILE A 429 68.43 40.45 -29.69
N ILE A 430 69.09 39.50 -29.09
CA ILE A 430 70.52 39.58 -28.71
C ILE A 430 71.33 39.85 -29.93
N ILE A 431 71.16 39.15 -31.04
CA ILE A 431 71.84 39.33 -32.31
C ILE A 431 71.58 40.75 -32.84
N SER A 432 70.36 41.21 -32.84
CA SER A 432 69.98 42.55 -33.32
C SER A 432 70.65 43.64 -32.51
N VAL A 433 70.69 43.52 -31.19
CA VAL A 433 71.32 44.51 -30.29
C VAL A 433 72.80 44.49 -30.51
N VAL A 434 73.49 43.32 -30.68
CA VAL A 434 74.90 43.21 -30.98
C VAL A 434 75.24 43.84 -32.32
N VAL A 435 74.43 43.61 -33.36
CA VAL A 435 74.64 44.24 -34.69
C VAL A 435 74.45 45.75 -34.58
N ILE A 436 73.51 46.30 -33.90
CA ILE A 436 73.34 47.73 -33.72
C ILE A 436 74.53 48.32 -32.96
N LEU A 437 75.01 47.67 -31.94
CA LEU A 437 76.19 48.10 -31.19
C LEU A 437 77.47 48.07 -32.08
N LEU A 438 77.63 47.02 -32.88
CA LEU A 438 78.77 46.93 -33.82
C LEU A 438 78.71 48.00 -34.90
N VAL A 439 77.49 48.27 -35.47
CA VAL A 439 77.33 49.35 -36.43
C VAL A 439 77.58 50.73 -35.79
N GLY A 440 77.08 50.93 -34.56
CA GLY A 440 77.37 52.15 -33.78
C GLY A 440 78.88 52.36 -33.54
N ILE A 441 79.57 51.29 -33.14
CA ILE A 441 81.07 51.33 -32.96
C ILE A 441 81.75 51.63 -34.25
N THR A 442 81.37 50.99 -35.38
CA THR A 442 81.98 51.29 -36.69
C THR A 442 81.74 52.70 -37.15
N ILE A 443 80.48 53.25 -36.96
CA ILE A 443 80.21 54.64 -37.26
C ILE A 443 81.09 55.57 -36.39
N CYS A 444 81.19 55.32 -35.10
CA CYS A 444 82.07 56.09 -34.21
C CYS A 444 83.52 56.02 -34.63
N ALA A 445 84.03 54.84 -35.03
CA ALA A 445 85.39 54.67 -35.52
C ALA A 445 85.60 55.43 -36.82
N ILE A 446 84.70 55.43 -37.77
CA ILE A 446 84.73 56.21 -39.01
C ILE A 446 84.77 57.69 -38.74
N VAL A 447 83.88 58.17 -37.83
CA VAL A 447 83.82 59.59 -37.43
C VAL A 447 85.12 60.00 -36.75
N TYR A 448 85.69 59.14 -35.92
CA TYR A 448 86.99 59.43 -35.26
C TYR A 448 88.17 59.45 -36.26
N ALA A 449 88.23 58.52 -37.20
CA ALA A 449 89.22 58.45 -38.25
C ALA A 449 89.13 59.72 -39.16
N ASN A 450 87.89 60.15 -39.53
CA ASN A 450 87.76 61.34 -40.35
C ASN A 450 88.11 62.62 -39.58
N LYS A 451 87.88 62.68 -38.26
CA LYS A 451 88.36 63.82 -37.45
C LYS A 451 89.92 63.84 -37.34
N GLY A 452 90.52 62.65 -37.32
CA GLY A 452 92.00 62.55 -37.28
C GLY A 452 92.74 62.99 -38.57
N THR A 453 92.04 62.88 -39.70
CA THR A 453 92.58 63.41 -41.01
C THR A 453 92.38 64.89 -41.24
N SER A 454 91.45 65.56 -40.48
CA SER A 454 91.22 67.01 -40.55
C SER A 454 92.24 67.78 -39.70
N LEU A 455 93.06 67.17 -38.87
CA LEU A 455 94.08 67.81 -38.01
C LEU A 455 95.49 67.68 -38.57
N ARG A 456 95.67 67.22 -39.83
CA ARG A 456 96.91 67.11 -40.55
C ARG A 456 96.87 67.83 -41.91
N LYS A 457 96.34 69.03 -41.93
CA LYS A 457 96.60 70.04 -43.03
C LYS A 457 96.96 71.34 -42.42
#